data_ff51580ab111929526136c71f3e12bfc
#
_entry.id   ff51580ab111929526136c71f3e12bfc
#
_cell.length_a   1.000
_cell.length_b   1.000
_cell.length_c   1.000
_cell.angle_alpha   90.00
_cell.angle_beta   90.00
_cell.angle_gamma   90.00
#
_symmetry.space_group_name_H-M   'P 1'
#
loop_
_entity.id
_entity.type
_entity.pdbx_description
1 polymer ?
#
loop_
_entity_poly.entity_id
_entity_poly.type
_entity_poly.pdbx_seq_one_letter_code
_entity_poly.pdbx_strand_id
1 'polypeptide(L)'
;MPINDVQVTVILCPVCGGQNQPIAKFCLNCRSPLSLDQRMTAREAEKIQAELSRVRARSRKFRRFLITLSLTGLLLALGFFIFKENSGLDNPSSDISAVSEQGSWPMYQGGPSLNGLSVDPQMSGPEISDKETLWVFDTEDGIAGSPSVAGGILYFSTKGNQILALEASSGAIIWEFPTEAASDSVPAIAGDLVFSALKEGRLVALDRFNGSLAWDFRTSEPFFSSPTVFNGVVYVGSSDRNVYAFDATSGEMRWRYKAGSRVTTTLAANDEIVAFTAQDNMVRIIDSKTGAFRLDYPTDASGGTVSLDGKRLFFGDLNGTLRAIDWTKVQRPLEKAARRFRLQMFLWGFEKKPPILKGTVWRFRQPRESFQGTPAIEKGAVYIPTSAGNVYKVSASNGKPAWKYESGSRLTQSVTVKEGIAYVGDSSGKIHGISTETGELVWEFFVDGEVTSPVILAEETLFVTTNNYGHGRLYAIK
;
A
#
# COMPACT_ATOMS: atom_id res chain seq x y z
N MET A 1 -91.13 -39.69 14.13
CA MET A 1 -90.13 -40.04 15.15
C MET A 1 -88.81 -39.30 14.79
N PRO A 2 -88.33 -38.38 15.59
CA PRO A 2 -87.05 -37.68 15.29
C PRO A 2 -85.89 -38.66 15.48
N ILE A 3 -85.01 -38.69 14.54
CA ILE A 3 -83.76 -39.45 14.58
C ILE A 3 -82.88 -38.80 15.65
N ASN A 4 -82.57 -39.56 16.68
CA ASN A 4 -81.65 -39.15 17.76
C ASN A 4 -80.31 -38.76 17.18
N ASP A 5 -79.90 -37.54 17.45
CA ASP A 5 -78.53 -37.05 17.22
C ASP A 5 -77.53 -37.90 18.06
N VAL A 6 -76.91 -38.86 17.44
CA VAL A 6 -75.79 -39.57 18.08
C VAL A 6 -74.67 -38.59 18.30
N GLN A 7 -74.54 -38.11 19.54
CA GLN A 7 -73.41 -37.25 19.93
C GLN A 7 -72.11 -38.03 19.84
N VAL A 8 -71.43 -37.86 18.73
CA VAL A 8 -70.06 -38.47 18.53
C VAL A 8 -69.09 -37.80 19.54
N THR A 9 -68.67 -38.55 20.53
CA THR A 9 -67.64 -38.08 21.50
C THR A 9 -66.26 -38.35 20.97
N VAL A 10 -65.31 -37.43 21.20
CA VAL A 10 -63.89 -37.50 20.86
C VAL A 10 -63.01 -37.08 22.04
N ILE A 11 -61.72 -37.47 22.03
CA ILE A 11 -60.75 -36.98 22.95
C ILE A 11 -59.80 -36.02 22.18
N LEU A 12 -59.68 -34.76 22.63
CA LEU A 12 -58.74 -33.80 22.07
C LEU A 12 -57.40 -33.95 22.77
N CYS A 13 -56.32 -34.18 22.02
CA CYS A 13 -54.98 -34.26 22.58
C CYS A 13 -54.51 -32.92 23.16
N PRO A 14 -54.13 -32.79 24.42
CA PRO A 14 -53.69 -31.53 25.03
C PRO A 14 -52.34 -31.03 24.46
N VAL A 15 -51.54 -31.95 23.87
CA VAL A 15 -50.21 -31.61 23.34
C VAL A 15 -50.26 -31.10 21.92
N CYS A 16 -50.93 -31.81 21.01
CA CYS A 16 -50.93 -31.44 19.57
C CYS A 16 -52.29 -30.90 19.07
N GLY A 17 -53.36 -31.03 19.85
CA GLY A 17 -54.73 -30.66 19.47
C GLY A 17 -55.38 -31.59 18.48
N GLY A 18 -54.84 -32.79 18.23
CA GLY A 18 -55.43 -33.79 17.34
C GLY A 18 -56.64 -34.47 17.99
N GLN A 19 -57.72 -34.70 17.21
CA GLN A 19 -58.87 -35.46 17.64
C GLN A 19 -58.57 -36.95 17.58
N ASN A 20 -58.99 -37.68 18.63
CA ASN A 20 -58.80 -39.11 18.76
C ASN A 20 -60.13 -39.83 19.14
N GLN A 21 -60.19 -41.11 18.90
CA GLN A 21 -61.35 -41.91 19.30
C GLN A 21 -61.58 -41.90 20.82
N PRO A 22 -62.78 -42.00 21.31
CA PRO A 22 -63.13 -41.86 22.73
C PRO A 22 -62.52 -42.95 23.62
N ILE A 23 -61.97 -43.97 23.04
CA ILE A 23 -61.30 -45.08 23.73
C ILE A 23 -59.79 -45.11 23.56
N ALA A 24 -59.21 -44.10 22.83
CA ALA A 24 -57.79 -44.06 22.55
C ALA A 24 -57.00 -43.75 23.81
N LYS A 25 -56.00 -44.58 24.14
CA LYS A 25 -55.06 -44.36 25.26
C LYS A 25 -53.89 -43.47 24.88
N PHE A 26 -53.58 -43.31 23.59
CA PHE A 26 -52.50 -42.49 23.05
C PHE A 26 -52.99 -41.71 21.82
N CYS A 27 -52.46 -40.52 21.65
CA CYS A 27 -52.74 -39.68 20.49
C CYS A 27 -52.16 -40.29 19.20
N LEU A 28 -52.98 -40.45 18.17
CA LEU A 28 -52.57 -40.98 16.88
C LEU A 28 -51.52 -40.11 16.17
N ASN A 29 -51.53 -38.80 16.49
CA ASN A 29 -50.66 -37.86 15.81
C ASN A 29 -49.30 -37.64 16.51
N CYS A 30 -49.27 -37.51 17.85
CA CYS A 30 -48.01 -37.20 18.59
C CYS A 30 -47.64 -38.28 19.64
N ARG A 31 -48.44 -39.36 19.74
CA ARG A 31 -48.25 -40.48 20.67
C ARG A 31 -48.28 -40.12 22.18
N SER A 32 -48.67 -38.90 22.54
CA SER A 32 -48.84 -38.53 23.95
C SER A 32 -49.99 -39.31 24.58
N PRO A 33 -49.89 -39.67 25.87
CA PRO A 33 -50.96 -40.37 26.57
C PRO A 33 -52.20 -39.48 26.69
N LEU A 34 -53.38 -40.09 26.58
CA LEU A 34 -54.70 -39.43 26.64
C LEU A 34 -55.44 -39.91 27.88
N SER A 35 -56.12 -38.98 28.57
CA SER A 35 -57.02 -39.29 29.69
C SER A 35 -58.46 -39.43 29.21
N LEU A 36 -59.16 -40.40 29.75
CA LEU A 36 -60.58 -40.63 29.44
C LEU A 36 -61.47 -39.52 29.95
N ASP A 37 -61.04 -38.74 30.94
CA ASP A 37 -61.75 -37.54 31.48
C ASP A 37 -61.78 -36.35 30.49
N GLN A 38 -61.05 -36.45 29.41
CA GLN A 38 -60.95 -35.40 28.37
C GLN A 38 -61.92 -35.63 27.20
N ARG A 39 -62.93 -36.46 27.38
CA ARG A 39 -63.97 -36.68 26.39
C ARG A 39 -64.85 -35.45 26.24
N MET A 40 -65.07 -35.02 24.98
CA MET A 40 -65.95 -33.91 24.65
C MET A 40 -66.72 -34.19 23.37
N THR A 41 -67.68 -33.41 23.06
CA THR A 41 -68.42 -33.55 21.79
C THR A 41 -67.51 -33.12 20.61
N ALA A 42 -67.70 -33.72 19.46
CA ALA A 42 -66.95 -33.37 18.27
C ALA A 42 -67.00 -31.87 17.93
N ARG A 43 -68.14 -31.21 18.16
CA ARG A 43 -68.38 -29.80 17.97
C ARG A 43 -67.55 -28.92 18.90
N GLU A 44 -67.38 -29.31 20.16
CA GLU A 44 -66.53 -28.60 21.14
C GLU A 44 -65.08 -28.80 20.79
N ALA A 45 -64.64 -29.97 20.38
CA ALA A 45 -63.29 -30.27 19.93
C ALA A 45 -62.88 -29.41 18.72
N GLU A 46 -63.79 -29.25 17.75
CA GLU A 46 -63.56 -28.38 16.59
C GLU A 46 -63.37 -26.91 16.98
N LYS A 47 -64.20 -26.38 17.87
CA LYS A 47 -64.05 -24.99 18.36
C LYS A 47 -62.72 -24.78 19.02
N ILE A 48 -62.31 -25.63 19.96
CA ILE A 48 -61.05 -25.53 20.66
C ILE A 48 -59.87 -25.67 19.69
N GLN A 49 -59.96 -26.57 18.71
CA GLN A 49 -58.91 -26.77 17.67
C GLN A 49 -58.76 -25.53 16.79
N ALA A 50 -59.83 -24.92 16.41
CA ALA A 50 -59.84 -23.66 15.62
C ALA A 50 -59.18 -22.50 16.42
N GLU A 51 -59.50 -22.40 17.72
CA GLU A 51 -58.88 -21.38 18.58
C GLU A 51 -57.39 -21.59 18.81
N LEU A 52 -56.97 -22.84 19.11
CA LEU A 52 -55.56 -23.20 19.22
C LEU A 52 -54.77 -22.96 17.93
N SER A 53 -55.37 -23.21 16.78
CA SER A 53 -54.75 -22.94 15.50
C SER A 53 -54.52 -21.46 15.24
N ARG A 54 -55.45 -20.57 15.63
CA ARG A 54 -55.35 -19.11 15.57
C ARG A 54 -54.24 -18.58 16.48
N VAL A 55 -54.15 -19.06 17.71
CA VAL A 55 -53.10 -18.67 18.67
C VAL A 55 -51.72 -19.08 18.17
N ARG A 56 -51.57 -20.36 17.66
CA ARG A 56 -50.31 -20.84 17.09
C ARG A 56 -49.89 -20.05 15.82
N ALA A 57 -50.82 -19.67 14.95
CA ALA A 57 -50.55 -18.86 13.79
C ALA A 57 -50.06 -17.45 14.17
N ARG A 58 -50.69 -16.83 15.18
CA ARG A 58 -50.28 -15.53 15.71
C ARG A 58 -48.88 -15.55 16.34
N SER A 59 -48.57 -16.58 17.11
CA SER A 59 -47.26 -16.78 17.70
C SER A 59 -46.16 -17.01 16.65
N ARG A 60 -46.43 -17.77 15.58
CA ARG A 60 -45.48 -17.98 14.47
C ARG A 60 -45.20 -16.69 13.69
N LYS A 61 -46.21 -15.85 13.45
CA LYS A 61 -46.03 -14.53 12.80
C LYS A 61 -45.18 -13.60 13.66
N PHE A 62 -45.47 -13.52 14.97
CA PHE A 62 -44.71 -12.71 15.90
C PHE A 62 -43.26 -13.17 16.04
N ARG A 63 -43.01 -14.49 16.11
CA ARG A 63 -41.65 -15.03 16.17
C ARG A 63 -40.85 -14.77 14.87
N ARG A 64 -41.49 -14.84 13.70
CA ARG A 64 -40.86 -14.45 12.42
C ARG A 64 -40.56 -12.97 12.38
N PHE A 65 -41.45 -12.12 12.84
CA PHE A 65 -41.23 -10.68 12.95
C PHE A 65 -40.04 -10.34 13.84
N LEU A 66 -39.92 -10.98 15.02
CA LEU A 66 -38.77 -10.77 15.92
C LEU A 66 -37.44 -11.23 15.30
N ILE A 67 -37.44 -12.35 14.59
CA ILE A 67 -36.24 -12.85 13.91
C ILE A 67 -35.81 -11.89 12.78
N THR A 68 -36.77 -11.42 11.98
CA THR A 68 -36.43 -10.43 10.92
C THR A 68 -35.96 -9.11 11.49
N LEU A 69 -36.55 -8.61 12.56
CA LEU A 69 -36.13 -7.38 13.24
C LEU A 69 -34.71 -7.52 13.84
N SER A 70 -34.41 -8.67 14.43
CA SER A 70 -33.06 -8.96 14.98
C SER A 70 -32.02 -9.07 13.88
N LEU A 71 -32.31 -9.73 12.74
CA LEU A 71 -31.41 -9.84 11.60
C LEU A 71 -31.16 -8.48 10.92
N THR A 72 -32.20 -7.64 10.76
CA THR A 72 -32.03 -6.30 10.20
C THR A 72 -31.23 -5.40 11.14
N GLY A 73 -31.47 -5.47 12.45
CA GLY A 73 -30.67 -4.74 13.45
C GLY A 73 -29.20 -5.18 13.44
N LEU A 74 -28.91 -6.47 13.32
CA LEU A 74 -27.55 -7.01 13.20
C LEU A 74 -26.85 -6.53 11.92
N LEU A 75 -27.57 -6.54 10.79
CA LEU A 75 -27.03 -6.07 9.50
C LEU A 75 -26.75 -4.56 9.51
N LEU A 76 -27.63 -3.76 10.13
CA LEU A 76 -27.41 -2.33 10.29
C LEU A 76 -26.24 -2.03 11.22
N ALA A 77 -26.11 -2.76 12.33
CA ALA A 77 -24.96 -2.64 13.23
C ALA A 77 -23.65 -3.05 12.57
N LEU A 78 -23.66 -4.14 11.79
CA LEU A 78 -22.50 -4.58 11.01
C LEU A 78 -22.12 -3.55 9.92
N GLY A 79 -23.13 -3.02 9.21
CA GLY A 79 -22.94 -1.96 8.22
C GLY A 79 -22.39 -0.67 8.84
N PHE A 80 -22.89 -0.27 10.00
CA PHE A 80 -22.38 0.88 10.75
C PHE A 80 -20.94 0.65 11.24
N PHE A 81 -20.62 -0.55 11.73
CA PHE A 81 -19.28 -0.90 12.18
C PHE A 81 -18.27 -0.90 11.01
N ILE A 82 -18.64 -1.50 9.87
CA ILE A 82 -17.84 -1.48 8.64
C ILE A 82 -17.69 -0.04 8.12
N PHE A 83 -18.74 0.76 8.16
CA PHE A 83 -18.72 2.17 7.75
C PHE A 83 -17.81 3.00 8.66
N LYS A 84 -17.91 2.84 9.99
CA LYS A 84 -17.07 3.54 10.97
C LYS A 84 -15.60 3.15 10.83
N GLU A 85 -15.30 1.87 10.62
CA GLU A 85 -13.93 1.36 10.45
C GLU A 85 -13.28 1.83 9.13
N ASN A 86 -14.09 2.12 8.10
CA ASN A 86 -13.62 2.54 6.77
C ASN A 86 -13.86 4.03 6.45
N SER A 87 -14.57 4.76 7.30
CA SER A 87 -15.00 6.11 6.91
C SER A 87 -13.92 7.17 7.02
N GLY A 88 -12.85 6.95 7.82
CA GLY A 88 -11.78 7.96 8.02
C GLY A 88 -12.30 9.37 8.36
N LEU A 89 -13.60 9.48 8.73
CA LEU A 89 -14.32 10.74 8.87
C LEU A 89 -14.01 11.49 10.17
N ASP A 90 -13.32 10.82 11.10
CA ASP A 90 -13.13 11.35 12.45
C ASP A 90 -11.80 12.09 12.66
N ASN A 91 -10.87 12.08 11.66
CA ASN A 91 -9.59 12.76 11.78
C ASN A 91 -9.48 13.93 10.79
N PRO A 92 -9.38 15.16 11.27
CA PRO A 92 -9.11 16.32 10.42
C PRO A 92 -7.78 16.13 9.68
N SER A 93 -7.72 16.55 8.42
CA SER A 93 -6.47 16.58 7.68
C SER A 93 -5.60 17.71 8.23
N SER A 94 -4.32 17.45 8.50
CA SER A 94 -3.37 18.52 8.71
C SER A 94 -3.12 19.24 7.38
N ASP A 95 -2.86 20.55 7.43
CA ASP A 95 -2.56 21.34 6.23
C ASP A 95 -1.11 21.18 5.75
N ILE A 96 -0.33 20.31 6.41
CA ILE A 96 1.06 20.06 6.03
C ILE A 96 1.12 19.19 4.78
N SER A 97 1.78 19.68 3.75
CA SER A 97 2.15 18.92 2.55
C SER A 97 3.66 18.75 2.48
N ALA A 98 4.13 17.87 1.57
CA ALA A 98 5.54 17.82 1.25
C ALA A 98 6.04 19.20 0.87
N VAL A 99 7.25 19.55 1.34
CA VAL A 99 7.86 20.85 1.05
C VAL A 99 8.03 20.99 -0.45
N SER A 100 7.50 22.09 -0.99
CA SER A 100 7.59 22.46 -2.41
C SER A 100 8.47 23.71 -2.63
N GLU A 101 9.45 23.91 -1.74
CA GLU A 101 10.44 24.98 -1.88
C GLU A 101 11.26 24.79 -3.15
N GLN A 102 11.65 25.88 -3.78
CA GLN A 102 12.42 25.84 -5.01
C GLN A 102 13.71 25.01 -4.81
N GLY A 103 13.96 24.07 -5.70
CA GLY A 103 15.14 23.21 -5.63
C GLY A 103 15.04 22.06 -4.65
N SER A 104 13.91 21.81 -3.98
CA SER A 104 13.81 20.77 -2.97
C SER A 104 13.76 19.35 -3.55
N TRP A 105 14.28 18.40 -2.76
CA TRP A 105 14.14 16.94 -2.95
C TRP A 105 13.66 16.34 -1.63
N PRO A 106 12.37 16.51 -1.28
CA PRO A 106 11.89 16.35 0.10
C PRO A 106 11.79 14.91 0.59
N MET A 107 11.89 13.91 -0.27
CA MET A 107 11.77 12.49 0.11
C MET A 107 12.35 11.56 -0.95
N TYR A 108 12.29 10.25 -0.70
CA TYR A 108 12.73 9.24 -1.65
C TYR A 108 12.11 9.44 -3.04
N GLN A 109 12.95 9.44 -4.08
CA GLN A 109 12.56 9.71 -5.47
C GLN A 109 11.85 11.06 -5.71
N GLY A 110 12.18 12.07 -4.91
CA GLY A 110 11.79 13.47 -5.09
C GLY A 110 10.40 13.84 -4.63
N GLY A 111 9.46 12.90 -4.57
CA GLY A 111 8.09 13.21 -4.19
C GLY A 111 7.23 11.96 -3.93
N PRO A 112 5.98 12.16 -3.50
CA PRO A 112 5.10 11.06 -3.06
C PRO A 112 4.71 10.10 -4.19
N SER A 113 4.77 10.52 -5.43
CA SER A 113 4.56 9.65 -6.61
C SER A 113 5.75 8.76 -6.93
N LEU A 114 6.90 8.98 -6.29
CA LEU A 114 8.17 8.26 -6.47
C LEU A 114 8.60 8.19 -7.94
N ASN A 115 8.45 9.28 -8.67
CA ASN A 115 8.68 9.33 -10.12
C ASN A 115 10.09 9.78 -10.53
N GLY A 116 10.97 9.99 -9.55
CA GLY A 116 12.38 10.34 -9.80
C GLY A 116 12.60 11.76 -10.34
N LEU A 117 11.63 12.65 -10.10
CA LEU A 117 11.68 14.05 -10.51
C LEU A 117 11.85 14.95 -9.28
N SER A 118 12.58 16.06 -9.45
CA SER A 118 12.54 17.17 -8.49
C SER A 118 11.14 17.75 -8.41
N VAL A 119 10.72 18.18 -7.23
CA VAL A 119 9.43 18.85 -7.02
C VAL A 119 9.35 20.19 -7.73
N ASP A 120 10.50 20.83 -7.97
CA ASP A 120 10.58 22.10 -8.68
C ASP A 120 10.75 21.92 -10.21
N PRO A 121 9.74 22.29 -11.02
CA PRO A 121 9.85 22.20 -12.46
C PRO A 121 10.74 23.30 -13.10
N GLN A 122 11.11 24.35 -12.36
CA GLN A 122 11.87 25.50 -12.89
C GLN A 122 13.37 25.45 -12.59
N MET A 123 13.83 24.43 -11.88
CA MET A 123 15.22 24.27 -11.53
C MET A 123 16.05 23.94 -12.78
N SER A 124 17.02 24.79 -13.12
CA SER A 124 18.03 24.47 -14.14
C SER A 124 18.96 23.38 -13.63
N GLY A 125 19.26 22.39 -14.46
CA GLY A 125 20.32 21.45 -14.16
C GLY A 125 21.68 22.14 -14.15
N PRO A 126 22.68 21.61 -13.42
CA PRO A 126 24.02 22.19 -13.46
C PRO A 126 24.57 22.20 -14.88
N GLU A 127 25.16 23.32 -15.34
CA GLU A 127 25.88 23.39 -16.61
C GLU A 127 27.01 22.37 -16.61
N ILE A 128 27.12 21.60 -17.70
CA ILE A 128 27.81 20.30 -17.76
C ILE A 128 29.34 20.43 -17.93
N SER A 129 29.90 21.64 -18.12
CA SER A 129 31.27 21.79 -18.64
C SER A 129 32.38 21.48 -17.63
N ASP A 130 32.21 21.81 -16.35
CA ASP A 130 33.27 21.65 -15.36
C ASP A 130 32.68 21.24 -13.99
N LYS A 131 32.51 19.93 -13.81
CA LYS A 131 32.00 19.37 -12.54
C LYS A 131 33.07 19.46 -11.45
N GLU A 132 32.75 20.14 -10.37
CA GLU A 132 33.63 20.28 -9.21
C GLU A 132 32.93 19.77 -7.94
N THR A 133 33.71 19.08 -7.10
CA THR A 133 33.27 18.72 -5.75
C THR A 133 33.28 19.96 -4.89
N LEU A 134 32.13 20.41 -4.43
CA LEU A 134 32.01 21.56 -3.53
C LEU A 134 32.50 21.20 -2.12
N TRP A 135 32.02 20.09 -1.63
CA TRP A 135 32.42 19.54 -0.32
C TRP A 135 32.17 18.04 -0.23
N VAL A 136 32.80 17.39 0.74
CA VAL A 136 32.62 16.00 1.10
C VAL A 136 32.39 15.92 2.59
N PHE A 137 31.37 15.17 3.00
CA PHE A 137 31.10 14.85 4.39
C PHE A 137 31.38 13.36 4.62
N ASP A 138 32.32 13.06 5.52
CA ASP A 138 32.72 11.69 5.88
C ASP A 138 31.98 11.23 7.13
N THR A 139 31.53 9.97 7.15
CA THR A 139 30.98 9.30 8.34
C THR A 139 31.80 8.04 8.63
N GLU A 140 32.04 7.76 9.91
CA GLU A 140 32.71 6.50 10.33
C GLU A 140 31.87 5.28 10.01
N ASP A 141 30.54 5.46 9.98
CA ASP A 141 29.55 4.45 9.63
C ASP A 141 28.96 4.74 8.25
N GLY A 142 28.49 3.71 7.56
CA GLY A 142 27.89 3.89 6.23
C GLY A 142 26.66 4.79 6.27
N ILE A 143 26.36 5.44 5.15
CA ILE A 143 25.13 6.22 4.96
C ILE A 143 23.99 5.29 4.48
N ALA A 144 22.82 5.49 5.03
CA ALA A 144 21.63 4.71 4.75
C ALA A 144 20.74 5.41 3.70
N GLY A 145 20.93 5.09 2.45
CA GLY A 145 20.12 5.64 1.35
C GLY A 145 20.57 7.04 0.90
N SER A 146 19.75 7.69 0.10
CA SER A 146 19.99 9.06 -0.38
C SER A 146 19.55 10.08 0.68
N PRO A 147 20.12 11.30 0.68
CA PRO A 147 19.62 12.37 1.51
C PRO A 147 18.30 12.94 0.96
N SER A 148 17.62 13.72 1.78
CA SER A 148 16.51 14.59 1.39
C SER A 148 16.92 16.04 1.62
N VAL A 149 16.48 16.94 0.76
CA VAL A 149 16.89 18.37 0.77
C VAL A 149 15.66 19.26 0.72
N ALA A 150 15.62 20.26 1.59
CA ALA A 150 14.63 21.32 1.54
C ALA A 150 15.14 22.57 2.28
N GLY A 151 14.98 23.74 1.66
CA GLY A 151 15.32 25.04 2.26
C GLY A 151 16.78 25.16 2.67
N GLY A 152 17.70 24.66 1.85
CA GLY A 152 19.13 24.72 2.11
C GLY A 152 19.63 23.74 3.19
N ILE A 153 18.76 22.82 3.68
CA ILE A 153 19.13 21.82 4.69
C ILE A 153 18.98 20.42 4.11
N LEU A 154 19.99 19.60 4.34
CA LEU A 154 20.09 18.24 3.88
C LEU A 154 19.95 17.29 5.08
N TYR A 155 19.10 16.25 4.93
CA TYR A 155 18.81 15.29 5.98
C TYR A 155 19.11 13.87 5.51
N PHE A 156 19.79 13.08 6.32
CA PHE A 156 20.05 11.67 6.06
C PHE A 156 20.24 10.87 7.34
N SER A 157 20.14 9.56 7.22
CA SER A 157 20.40 8.62 8.32
C SER A 157 21.73 7.91 8.10
N THR A 158 22.46 7.63 9.18
CA THR A 158 23.67 6.80 9.15
C THR A 158 23.36 5.37 9.61
N LYS A 159 24.25 4.44 9.28
CA LYS A 159 24.24 3.09 9.85
C LYS A 159 24.78 3.06 11.29
N GLY A 160 25.35 4.19 11.76
CA GLY A 160 25.83 4.43 13.12
C GLY A 160 24.78 4.98 14.08
N ASN A 161 23.51 4.74 13.81
CA ASN A 161 22.40 5.10 14.70
C ASN A 161 22.22 6.61 14.90
N GLN A 162 22.31 7.39 13.83
CA GLN A 162 22.11 8.83 13.85
C GLN A 162 21.25 9.30 12.68
N ILE A 163 20.48 10.35 12.90
CA ILE A 163 19.89 11.20 11.87
C ILE A 163 20.60 12.53 11.92
N LEU A 164 21.07 13.01 10.78
CA LEU A 164 21.87 14.23 10.67
C LEU A 164 21.15 15.25 9.79
N ALA A 165 21.29 16.51 10.16
CA ALA A 165 20.97 17.65 9.29
C ALA A 165 22.24 18.45 9.01
N LEU A 166 22.51 18.67 7.73
CA LEU A 166 23.64 19.49 7.27
C LEU A 166 23.15 20.70 6.49
N GLU A 167 23.93 21.78 6.52
CA GLU A 167 23.78 22.88 5.58
C GLU A 167 24.16 22.39 4.18
N ALA A 168 23.26 22.50 3.20
CA ALA A 168 23.48 21.98 1.86
C ALA A 168 24.62 22.66 1.11
N SER A 169 24.87 23.93 1.41
CA SER A 169 25.94 24.75 0.77
C SER A 169 27.33 24.43 1.22
N SER A 170 27.52 24.02 2.50
CA SER A 170 28.84 23.88 3.13
C SER A 170 29.13 22.47 3.66
N GLY A 171 28.10 21.62 3.85
CA GLY A 171 28.21 20.33 4.51
C GLY A 171 28.39 20.43 6.04
N ALA A 172 28.22 21.61 6.64
CA ALA A 172 28.32 21.79 8.08
C ALA A 172 27.12 21.18 8.82
N ILE A 173 27.38 20.54 9.95
CA ILE A 173 26.33 19.94 10.78
C ILE A 173 25.51 21.05 11.43
N ILE A 174 24.19 20.99 11.26
CA ILE A 174 23.22 21.87 11.94
C ILE A 174 22.76 21.22 13.24
N TRP A 175 22.35 19.94 13.16
CA TRP A 175 21.97 19.14 14.32
C TRP A 175 22.15 17.64 14.07
N GLU A 176 22.21 16.90 15.16
CA GLU A 176 22.29 15.45 15.21
C GLU A 176 21.21 14.91 16.15
N PHE A 177 20.55 13.82 15.75
CA PHE A 177 19.59 13.10 16.59
C PHE A 177 20.04 11.65 16.74
N PRO A 178 20.39 11.20 17.96
CA PRO A 178 20.79 9.82 18.20
C PRO A 178 19.57 8.89 18.16
N THR A 179 19.74 7.71 17.54
CA THR A 179 18.71 6.66 17.46
C THR A 179 19.19 5.39 18.18
N GLU A 180 18.25 4.53 18.58
CA GLU A 180 18.56 3.26 19.24
C GLU A 180 19.08 2.20 18.26
N ALA A 181 18.71 2.33 16.97
CA ALA A 181 19.17 1.45 15.89
C ALA A 181 19.33 2.21 14.58
N ALA A 182 20.08 1.60 13.66
CA ALA A 182 20.30 2.10 12.31
C ALA A 182 18.98 2.29 11.54
N SER A 183 18.99 3.19 10.57
CA SER A 183 17.94 3.34 9.58
C SER A 183 18.44 2.88 8.21
N ASP A 184 17.54 2.26 7.40
CA ASP A 184 17.74 2.11 5.96
C ASP A 184 16.82 3.06 5.17
N SER A 185 16.05 3.89 5.86
CA SER A 185 15.08 4.79 5.24
C SER A 185 15.69 6.12 4.80
N VAL A 186 15.19 6.64 3.70
CA VAL A 186 15.40 8.03 3.29
C VAL A 186 14.43 8.88 4.12
N PRO A 187 14.88 9.93 4.83
CA PRO A 187 13.99 10.83 5.55
C PRO A 187 12.98 11.51 4.61
N ALA A 188 11.78 11.82 5.10
CA ALA A 188 10.79 12.59 4.37
C ALA A 188 10.56 13.92 5.08
N ILE A 189 10.43 15.01 4.31
CA ILE A 189 10.28 16.37 4.82
C ILE A 189 8.89 16.89 4.45
N ALA A 190 8.14 17.39 5.43
CA ALA A 190 6.89 18.08 5.18
C ALA A 190 6.65 19.17 6.23
N GLY A 191 6.33 20.38 5.78
CA GLY A 191 6.25 21.55 6.66
C GLY A 191 7.55 21.72 7.46
N ASP A 192 7.42 21.87 8.75
CA ASP A 192 8.56 22.03 9.68
C ASP A 192 9.06 20.70 10.28
N LEU A 193 8.65 19.55 9.72
CA LEU A 193 8.98 18.23 10.25
C LEU A 193 9.79 17.38 9.27
N VAL A 194 10.68 16.55 9.86
CA VAL A 194 11.42 15.47 9.19
C VAL A 194 10.98 14.15 9.79
N PHE A 195 10.59 13.21 8.93
CA PHE A 195 10.14 11.87 9.31
C PHE A 195 11.20 10.83 8.95
N SER A 196 11.57 9.98 9.90
CA SER A 196 12.46 8.85 9.65
C SER A 196 11.95 7.57 10.27
N ALA A 197 12.09 6.47 9.53
CA ALA A 197 11.66 5.15 9.94
C ALA A 197 12.88 4.28 10.29
N LEU A 198 12.89 3.69 11.49
CA LEU A 198 14.06 3.08 12.11
C LEU A 198 13.90 1.56 12.25
N LYS A 199 15.00 0.85 12.25
CA LYS A 199 15.03 -0.63 12.37
C LYS A 199 14.56 -1.17 13.72
N GLU A 200 14.55 -0.36 14.78
CA GLU A 200 13.92 -0.75 16.04
C GLU A 200 12.40 -0.74 16.03
N GLY A 201 11.79 -0.49 14.88
CA GLY A 201 10.33 -0.38 14.73
C GLY A 201 9.79 0.98 15.18
N ARG A 202 10.61 2.01 15.16
CA ARG A 202 10.24 3.37 15.54
C ARG A 202 10.16 4.28 14.33
N LEU A 203 9.03 4.98 14.18
CA LEU A 203 8.86 6.12 13.28
C LEU A 203 8.97 7.38 14.12
N VAL A 204 9.86 8.30 13.75
CA VAL A 204 10.06 9.57 14.45
C VAL A 204 9.71 10.74 13.55
N ALA A 205 9.14 11.79 14.13
CA ALA A 205 9.00 13.10 13.53
C ALA A 205 9.83 14.10 14.35
N LEU A 206 10.75 14.77 13.70
CA LEU A 206 11.66 15.73 14.30
C LEU A 206 11.39 17.12 13.73
N ASP A 207 11.56 18.16 14.53
CA ASP A 207 11.63 19.52 14.03
C ASP A 207 12.82 19.66 13.08
N ARG A 208 12.60 20.12 11.86
CA ARG A 208 13.64 20.13 10.81
C ARG A 208 14.77 21.12 11.09
N PHE A 209 14.55 22.14 11.90
CA PHE A 209 15.52 23.22 12.12
C PHE A 209 16.43 22.94 13.32
N ASN A 210 15.95 22.22 14.34
CA ASN A 210 16.70 22.00 15.57
C ASN A 210 16.81 20.52 16.00
N GLY A 211 16.18 19.59 15.28
CA GLY A 211 16.25 18.15 15.55
C GLY A 211 15.46 17.69 16.77
N SER A 212 14.66 18.55 17.41
CA SER A 212 13.84 18.13 18.57
C SER A 212 12.73 17.17 18.18
N LEU A 213 12.47 16.16 19.04
CA LEU A 213 11.40 15.18 18.82
C LEU A 213 10.03 15.84 18.97
N ALA A 214 9.23 15.84 17.89
CA ALA A 214 7.86 16.29 17.92
C ALA A 214 6.91 15.16 18.34
N TRP A 215 7.02 14.00 17.72
CA TRP A 215 6.27 12.79 18.08
C TRP A 215 6.98 11.53 17.58
N ASP A 216 6.63 10.38 18.15
CA ASP A 216 7.06 9.07 17.65
C ASP A 216 5.96 8.01 17.77
N PHE A 217 6.13 6.95 16.98
CA PHE A 217 5.28 5.76 17.00
C PHE A 217 6.14 4.50 16.97
N ARG A 218 5.76 3.46 17.71
CA ARG A 218 6.52 2.21 17.79
C ARG A 218 5.67 1.01 17.33
N THR A 219 6.32 0.11 16.59
CA THR A 219 5.82 -1.23 16.24
C THR A 219 6.70 -2.29 16.88
N SER A 220 6.25 -3.55 16.86
CA SER A 220 7.04 -4.69 17.35
C SER A 220 8.12 -5.15 16.37
N GLU A 221 8.10 -4.68 15.13
CA GLU A 221 8.95 -5.15 14.04
C GLU A 221 9.57 -3.96 13.30
N PRO A 222 10.75 -4.16 12.65
CA PRO A 222 11.47 -3.12 11.95
C PRO A 222 10.68 -2.40 10.85
N PHE A 223 10.99 -1.12 10.65
CA PHE A 223 10.70 -0.40 9.42
C PHE A 223 11.90 -0.49 8.46
N PHE A 224 11.63 -0.89 7.22
CA PHE A 224 12.60 -0.86 6.11
C PHE A 224 12.14 0.05 4.97
N SER A 225 10.88 0.46 4.97
CA SER A 225 10.37 1.42 3.98
C SER A 225 10.68 2.85 4.41
N SER A 226 10.97 3.72 3.45
CA SER A 226 11.03 5.16 3.71
C SER A 226 9.62 5.71 3.92
N PRO A 227 9.44 6.70 4.82
CA PRO A 227 8.18 7.42 4.94
C PRO A 227 7.85 8.16 3.64
N THR A 228 6.58 8.23 3.31
CA THR A 228 6.06 9.05 2.21
C THR A 228 5.02 10.01 2.77
N VAL A 229 5.15 11.28 2.49
CA VAL A 229 4.20 12.29 2.97
C VAL A 229 3.39 12.84 1.81
N PHE A 230 2.07 12.83 1.94
CA PHE A 230 1.16 13.41 0.97
C PHE A 230 -0.09 13.97 1.66
N ASN A 231 -0.45 15.22 1.36
CA ASN A 231 -1.63 15.92 1.92
C ASN A 231 -1.78 15.76 3.44
N GLY A 232 -0.71 16.04 4.19
CA GLY A 232 -0.70 15.98 5.65
C GLY A 232 -0.76 14.59 6.25
N VAL A 233 -0.53 13.55 5.46
CA VAL A 233 -0.51 12.16 5.92
C VAL A 233 0.84 11.53 5.66
N VAL A 234 1.42 10.93 6.70
CA VAL A 234 2.64 10.11 6.62
C VAL A 234 2.24 8.66 6.42
N TYR A 235 2.69 8.05 5.33
CA TYR A 235 2.49 6.64 5.02
C TYR A 235 3.79 5.87 5.22
N VAL A 236 3.74 4.73 5.88
CA VAL A 236 4.92 3.86 6.09
C VAL A 236 4.54 2.39 6.13
N GLY A 237 5.38 1.54 5.52
CA GLY A 237 5.24 0.09 5.54
C GLY A 237 6.13 -0.53 6.62
N SER A 238 5.65 -1.58 7.28
CA SER A 238 6.38 -2.26 8.35
C SER A 238 6.55 -3.76 8.08
N SER A 239 7.59 -4.33 8.68
CA SER A 239 7.81 -5.77 8.70
C SER A 239 6.77 -6.53 9.51
N ASP A 240 5.97 -5.85 10.33
CA ASP A 240 4.82 -6.41 11.05
C ASP A 240 3.62 -6.73 10.14
N ARG A 241 3.79 -6.54 8.82
CA ARG A 241 2.81 -6.82 7.76
C ARG A 241 1.67 -5.81 7.71
N ASN A 242 1.89 -4.61 8.20
CA ASN A 242 0.94 -3.52 8.10
C ASN A 242 1.51 -2.35 7.30
N VAL A 243 0.60 -1.57 6.76
CA VAL A 243 0.83 -0.20 6.29
C VAL A 243 0.09 0.72 7.24
N TYR A 244 0.75 1.77 7.63
CA TYR A 244 0.24 2.77 8.56
C TYR A 244 0.09 4.12 7.88
N ALA A 245 -0.92 4.86 8.27
CA ALA A 245 -1.11 6.26 7.92
C ALA A 245 -1.30 7.08 9.18
N PHE A 246 -0.48 8.12 9.32
CA PHE A 246 -0.52 9.03 10.47
C PHE A 246 -0.80 10.45 10.01
N ASP A 247 -1.45 11.22 10.85
CA ASP A 247 -1.45 12.66 10.72
C ASP A 247 -0.03 13.19 10.88
N ALA A 248 0.45 13.97 9.92
CA ALA A 248 1.84 14.40 9.89
C ALA A 248 2.20 15.32 11.07
N THR A 249 1.26 16.15 11.53
CA THR A 249 1.50 17.12 12.61
C THR A 249 1.42 16.48 13.98
N SER A 250 0.35 15.71 14.22
CA SER A 250 0.05 15.17 15.55
C SER A 250 0.62 13.78 15.83
N GLY A 251 0.96 13.01 14.77
CA GLY A 251 1.33 11.60 14.89
C GLY A 251 0.13 10.68 15.17
N GLU A 252 -1.10 11.20 15.14
CA GLU A 252 -2.29 10.39 15.35
C GLU A 252 -2.50 9.42 14.19
N MET A 253 -2.73 8.13 14.51
CA MET A 253 -2.96 7.11 13.49
C MET A 253 -4.35 7.28 12.86
N ARG A 254 -4.39 7.60 11.55
CA ARG A 254 -5.63 7.72 10.78
C ARG A 254 -6.22 6.37 10.42
N TRP A 255 -5.37 5.48 9.92
CA TRP A 255 -5.74 4.10 9.59
C TRP A 255 -4.54 3.16 9.56
N ARG A 256 -4.85 1.88 9.62
CA ARG A 256 -3.89 0.79 9.46
C ARG A 256 -4.46 -0.26 8.49
N TYR A 257 -3.67 -0.63 7.49
CA TYR A 257 -4.02 -1.68 6.54
C TYR A 257 -3.18 -2.93 6.77
N LYS A 258 -3.83 -4.10 6.90
CA LYS A 258 -3.15 -5.39 7.03
C LYS A 258 -2.75 -5.92 5.65
N ALA A 259 -1.48 -5.81 5.30
CA ALA A 259 -0.95 -6.23 3.99
C ALA A 259 -0.82 -7.75 3.84
N GLY A 260 -0.81 -8.51 4.96
CA GLY A 260 -0.67 -9.96 4.96
C GLY A 260 0.78 -10.46 4.80
N SER A 261 1.68 -9.65 4.29
CA SER A 261 3.12 -9.91 4.17
C SER A 261 3.92 -8.66 4.53
N ARG A 262 5.22 -8.81 4.79
CA ARG A 262 6.12 -7.69 5.12
C ARG A 262 6.11 -6.65 4.01
N VAL A 263 6.08 -5.37 4.38
CA VAL A 263 6.15 -4.23 3.47
C VAL A 263 7.48 -3.52 3.72
N THR A 264 8.41 -3.72 2.80
CA THR A 264 9.79 -3.22 2.91
C THR A 264 10.13 -2.20 1.81
N THR A 265 9.23 -2.01 0.85
CA THR A 265 9.37 -1.00 -0.19
C THR A 265 8.72 0.31 0.23
N THR A 266 9.27 1.42 -0.25
CA THR A 266 8.66 2.74 -0.08
C THR A 266 7.31 2.78 -0.82
N LEU A 267 6.35 3.48 -0.24
CA LEU A 267 4.99 3.58 -0.76
C LEU A 267 4.85 4.78 -1.69
N ALA A 268 4.19 4.61 -2.83
CA ALA A 268 3.78 5.73 -3.66
C ALA A 268 2.36 6.17 -3.29
N ALA A 269 2.12 7.47 -3.23
CA ALA A 269 0.83 8.03 -2.82
C ALA A 269 0.36 9.17 -3.74
N ASN A 270 -0.96 9.31 -3.87
CA ASN A 270 -1.63 10.45 -4.46
C ASN A 270 -2.98 10.70 -3.78
N ASP A 271 -3.81 11.63 -4.29
CA ASP A 271 -5.12 11.99 -3.71
C ASP A 271 -6.09 10.81 -3.53
N GLU A 272 -5.92 9.75 -4.30
CA GLU A 272 -6.88 8.64 -4.32
C GLU A 272 -6.33 7.34 -3.76
N ILE A 273 -5.01 7.10 -3.92
CA ILE A 273 -4.43 5.79 -3.61
C ILE A 273 -3.09 5.87 -2.90
N VAL A 274 -2.81 4.79 -2.16
CA VAL A 274 -1.46 4.39 -1.75
C VAL A 274 -1.16 3.06 -2.42
N ALA A 275 0.01 2.95 -3.07
CA ALA A 275 0.45 1.75 -3.76
C ALA A 275 1.81 1.28 -3.25
N PHE A 276 1.98 -0.02 -3.10
CA PHE A 276 3.20 -0.62 -2.58
C PHE A 276 3.37 -2.07 -3.03
N THR A 277 4.60 -2.55 -2.97
CA THR A 277 4.93 -3.96 -3.15
C THR A 277 5.17 -4.61 -1.79
N ALA A 278 4.67 -5.83 -1.59
CA ALA A 278 4.92 -6.64 -0.40
C ALA A 278 5.72 -7.90 -0.75
N GLN A 279 6.35 -8.52 0.24
CA GLN A 279 7.24 -9.68 0.05
C GLN A 279 6.54 -10.97 -0.41
N ASP A 280 5.21 -10.97 -0.53
CA ASP A 280 4.43 -12.07 -1.12
C ASP A 280 4.25 -11.94 -2.64
N ASN A 281 5.08 -11.15 -3.30
CA ASN A 281 5.03 -10.90 -4.74
C ASN A 281 3.71 -10.25 -5.21
N MET A 282 3.16 -9.37 -4.38
CA MET A 282 1.94 -8.65 -4.69
C MET A 282 2.18 -7.15 -4.67
N VAL A 283 1.77 -6.46 -5.72
CA VAL A 283 1.54 -5.01 -5.67
C VAL A 283 0.13 -4.79 -5.17
N ARG A 284 -0.02 -3.98 -4.14
CA ARG A 284 -1.31 -3.63 -3.54
C ARG A 284 -1.60 -2.16 -3.74
N ILE A 285 -2.86 -1.90 -4.03
CA ILE A 285 -3.41 -0.55 -4.17
C ILE A 285 -4.57 -0.44 -3.20
N ILE A 286 -4.48 0.55 -2.33
CA ILE A 286 -5.47 0.87 -1.31
C ILE A 286 -5.90 2.32 -1.43
N ASP A 287 -7.01 2.66 -0.85
CA ASP A 287 -7.53 4.03 -0.80
C ASP A 287 -6.67 4.88 0.15
N SER A 288 -6.22 6.05 -0.27
CA SER A 288 -5.31 6.90 0.53
C SER A 288 -5.97 7.46 1.79
N LYS A 289 -7.28 7.71 1.76
CA LYS A 289 -8.02 8.32 2.87
C LYS A 289 -8.46 7.33 3.92
N THR A 290 -8.85 6.13 3.49
CA THR A 290 -9.50 5.13 4.36
C THR A 290 -8.67 3.87 4.59
N GLY A 291 -7.60 3.65 3.83
CA GLY A 291 -6.87 2.38 3.81
C GLY A 291 -7.65 1.22 3.20
N ALA A 292 -8.82 1.46 2.58
CA ALA A 292 -9.65 0.42 2.01
C ALA A 292 -8.98 -0.23 0.79
N PHE A 293 -9.11 -1.55 0.69
CA PHE A 293 -8.58 -2.32 -0.43
C PHE A 293 -9.21 -1.93 -1.78
N ARG A 294 -8.38 -1.74 -2.81
CA ARG A 294 -8.82 -1.47 -4.20
C ARG A 294 -8.41 -2.56 -5.19
N LEU A 295 -7.14 -2.95 -5.21
CA LEU A 295 -6.62 -3.90 -6.18
C LEU A 295 -5.38 -4.63 -5.66
N ASP A 296 -5.30 -5.95 -5.89
CA ASP A 296 -4.08 -6.75 -5.82
C ASP A 296 -3.61 -7.13 -7.22
N TYR A 297 -2.35 -6.91 -7.49
CA TYR A 297 -1.73 -7.30 -8.75
C TYR A 297 -0.53 -8.23 -8.48
N PRO A 298 -0.58 -9.51 -8.88
CA PRO A 298 0.54 -10.43 -8.69
C PRO A 298 1.71 -10.11 -9.62
N THR A 299 2.91 -10.22 -9.07
CA THR A 299 4.18 -10.17 -9.81
C THR A 299 4.76 -11.58 -9.97
N ASP A 300 5.68 -11.78 -10.92
CA ASP A 300 6.29 -13.09 -11.14
C ASP A 300 7.43 -13.37 -10.13
N ALA A 301 7.93 -12.32 -9.48
CA ALA A 301 8.94 -12.36 -8.42
C ALA A 301 8.79 -11.14 -7.52
N SER A 302 9.60 -11.06 -6.46
CA SER A 302 9.64 -9.86 -5.61
C SER A 302 9.81 -8.61 -6.46
N GLY A 303 8.89 -7.66 -6.33
CA GLY A 303 8.89 -6.42 -7.10
C GLY A 303 9.72 -5.34 -6.45
N GLY A 304 10.24 -4.41 -7.27
CA GLY A 304 10.81 -3.14 -6.82
C GLY A 304 9.74 -2.18 -6.29
N THR A 305 10.19 -1.02 -5.91
CA THR A 305 9.31 0.09 -5.52
C THR A 305 8.47 0.54 -6.71
N VAL A 306 7.25 0.95 -6.43
CA VAL A 306 6.30 1.42 -7.44
C VAL A 306 6.45 2.92 -7.70
N SER A 307 6.15 3.36 -8.93
CA SER A 307 6.07 4.77 -9.29
C SER A 307 4.72 5.10 -9.89
N LEU A 308 4.22 6.30 -9.64
CA LEU A 308 2.92 6.79 -10.11
C LEU A 308 3.10 7.90 -11.15
N ASP A 309 2.32 7.83 -12.22
CA ASP A 309 2.12 8.92 -13.16
C ASP A 309 0.69 8.91 -13.70
N GLY A 310 -0.07 9.94 -13.39
CA GLY A 310 -1.48 10.05 -13.71
C GLY A 310 -2.27 8.83 -13.24
N LYS A 311 -2.91 8.13 -14.17
CA LYS A 311 -3.73 6.92 -13.90
C LYS A 311 -2.92 5.61 -13.99
N ARG A 312 -1.61 5.69 -14.07
CA ARG A 312 -0.74 4.52 -14.24
C ARG A 312 0.20 4.36 -13.07
N LEU A 313 0.50 3.11 -12.80
CA LEU A 313 1.50 2.67 -11.85
C LEU A 313 2.51 1.79 -12.59
N PHE A 314 3.79 2.06 -12.35
CA PHE A 314 4.91 1.36 -12.99
C PHE A 314 5.76 0.67 -11.92
N PHE A 315 6.21 -0.53 -12.22
CA PHE A 315 7.12 -1.29 -11.35
C PHE A 315 7.84 -2.39 -12.11
N GLY A 316 9.04 -2.67 -11.67
CA GLY A 316 9.83 -3.79 -12.16
C GLY A 316 9.81 -4.98 -11.21
N ASP A 317 10.30 -6.14 -11.67
CA ASP A 317 10.53 -7.31 -10.83
C ASP A 317 11.90 -7.97 -11.08
N LEU A 318 12.26 -8.89 -10.18
CA LEU A 318 13.53 -9.63 -10.23
C LEU A 318 13.68 -10.53 -11.48
N ASN A 319 12.57 -10.89 -12.13
CA ASN A 319 12.56 -11.73 -13.32
C ASN A 319 12.66 -10.93 -14.63
N GLY A 320 13.02 -9.66 -14.53
CA GLY A 320 13.26 -8.78 -15.67
C GLY A 320 11.98 -8.35 -16.39
N THR A 321 10.88 -8.16 -15.67
CA THR A 321 9.66 -7.64 -16.25
C THR A 321 9.30 -6.30 -15.65
N LEU A 322 9.28 -5.25 -16.47
CA LEU A 322 8.69 -3.95 -16.16
C LEU A 322 7.23 -3.95 -16.60
N ARG A 323 6.34 -3.45 -15.75
CA ARG A 323 4.89 -3.42 -15.99
C ARG A 323 4.32 -2.02 -15.81
N ALA A 324 3.30 -1.74 -16.61
CA ALA A 324 2.37 -0.63 -16.36
C ALA A 324 0.98 -1.18 -16.07
N ILE A 325 0.36 -0.68 -15.03
CA ILE A 325 -1.03 -1.01 -14.68
C ILE A 325 -1.86 0.26 -14.54
N ASP A 326 -3.14 0.16 -14.89
CA ASP A 326 -4.16 1.17 -14.64
C ASP A 326 -4.75 0.95 -13.25
N TRP A 327 -4.36 1.77 -12.28
CA TRP A 327 -4.77 1.64 -10.89
C TRP A 327 -6.23 2.05 -10.64
N THR A 328 -6.90 2.69 -11.61
CA THR A 328 -8.33 3.03 -11.48
C THR A 328 -9.24 1.79 -11.54
N LYS A 329 -8.71 0.64 -11.92
CA LYS A 329 -9.44 -0.62 -12.03
C LYS A 329 -9.59 -1.29 -10.67
N VAL A 330 -10.72 -1.04 -10.00
CA VAL A 330 -11.04 -1.65 -8.70
C VAL A 330 -11.40 -3.13 -8.86
N GLN A 331 -10.86 -3.97 -7.99
CA GLN A 331 -11.16 -5.41 -7.96
C GLN A 331 -12.48 -5.67 -7.22
N ARG A 332 -13.44 -6.30 -7.88
CA ARG A 332 -14.73 -6.66 -7.29
C ARG A 332 -14.65 -7.99 -6.50
N PRO A 333 -15.53 -8.20 -5.52
CA PRO A 333 -15.68 -9.50 -4.87
C PRO A 333 -15.86 -10.61 -5.91
N LEU A 334 -15.27 -11.79 -5.66
CA LEU A 334 -15.29 -12.97 -6.52
C LEU A 334 -14.48 -12.88 -7.85
N GLU A 335 -13.99 -11.72 -8.27
CA GLU A 335 -13.15 -11.63 -9.50
C GLU A 335 -11.89 -12.49 -9.42
N LYS A 336 -11.27 -12.61 -8.23
CA LYS A 336 -10.12 -13.53 -8.03
C LYS A 336 -10.51 -14.98 -8.29
N ALA A 337 -11.67 -15.41 -7.78
CA ALA A 337 -12.18 -16.77 -7.96
C ALA A 337 -12.55 -17.02 -9.43
N ALA A 338 -13.26 -16.09 -10.06
CA ALA A 338 -13.62 -16.17 -11.48
C ALA A 338 -12.37 -16.24 -12.38
N ARG A 339 -11.34 -15.44 -12.09
CA ARG A 339 -10.08 -15.49 -12.85
C ARG A 339 -9.34 -16.81 -12.64
N ARG A 340 -9.30 -17.36 -11.42
CA ARG A 340 -8.71 -18.69 -11.16
C ARG A 340 -9.45 -19.77 -11.94
N PHE A 341 -10.76 -19.75 -11.94
CA PHE A 341 -11.58 -20.67 -12.71
C PHE A 341 -11.27 -20.57 -14.23
N ARG A 342 -11.26 -19.34 -14.80
CA ARG A 342 -10.90 -19.13 -16.21
C ARG A 342 -9.48 -19.58 -16.54
N LEU A 343 -8.52 -19.37 -15.64
CA LEU A 343 -7.16 -19.89 -15.81
C LEU A 343 -7.15 -21.42 -15.86
N GLN A 344 -7.94 -22.09 -15.03
CA GLN A 344 -8.09 -23.54 -15.06
C GLN A 344 -8.74 -24.01 -16.37
N MET A 345 -9.76 -23.28 -16.86
CA MET A 345 -10.38 -23.55 -18.15
C MET A 345 -9.39 -23.39 -19.32
N PHE A 346 -8.50 -22.39 -19.25
CA PHE A 346 -7.41 -22.23 -20.21
C PHE A 346 -6.42 -23.39 -20.16
N LEU A 347 -5.98 -23.82 -18.97
CA LEU A 347 -5.08 -24.96 -18.81
C LEU A 347 -5.69 -26.28 -19.31
N TRP A 348 -7.00 -26.43 -19.24
CA TRP A 348 -7.72 -27.58 -19.79
C TRP A 348 -8.02 -27.46 -21.29
N GLY A 349 -7.65 -26.34 -21.93
CA GLY A 349 -7.86 -26.13 -23.37
C GLY A 349 -9.25 -25.63 -23.76
N PHE A 350 -10.11 -25.28 -22.80
CA PHE A 350 -11.44 -24.72 -23.06
C PHE A 350 -11.42 -23.23 -23.42
N GLU A 351 -10.43 -22.46 -22.93
CA GLU A 351 -10.20 -21.08 -23.36
C GLU A 351 -8.95 -20.98 -24.24
N LYS A 352 -9.02 -20.18 -25.30
CA LYS A 352 -7.88 -20.02 -26.26
C LYS A 352 -6.75 -19.14 -25.74
N LYS A 353 -7.01 -18.28 -24.76
CA LYS A 353 -6.03 -17.34 -24.20
C LYS A 353 -6.16 -17.29 -22.68
N PRO A 354 -5.03 -17.16 -21.96
CA PRO A 354 -5.09 -16.99 -20.51
C PRO A 354 -5.80 -15.69 -20.12
N PRO A 355 -6.52 -15.65 -19.00
CA PRO A 355 -7.18 -14.44 -18.52
C PRO A 355 -6.13 -13.37 -18.16
N ILE A 356 -6.30 -12.18 -18.73
CA ILE A 356 -5.44 -11.02 -18.46
C ILE A 356 -5.72 -10.53 -17.02
N LEU A 357 -4.66 -10.12 -16.32
CA LEU A 357 -4.75 -9.48 -15.03
C LEU A 357 -5.43 -8.12 -15.16
N LYS A 358 -6.38 -7.85 -14.25
CA LYS A 358 -7.11 -6.58 -14.22
C LYS A 358 -6.14 -5.41 -14.06
N GLY A 359 -6.35 -4.37 -14.83
CA GLY A 359 -5.49 -3.19 -14.82
C GLY A 359 -4.24 -3.30 -15.69
N THR A 360 -3.86 -4.48 -16.21
CA THR A 360 -2.67 -4.58 -17.07
C THR A 360 -2.80 -3.68 -18.30
N VAL A 361 -1.83 -2.77 -18.48
CA VAL A 361 -1.72 -1.91 -19.67
C VAL A 361 -0.71 -2.52 -20.64
N TRP A 362 0.52 -2.74 -20.18
CA TRP A 362 1.58 -3.38 -20.95
C TRP A 362 2.63 -4.04 -20.05
N ARG A 363 3.49 -4.86 -20.68
CA ARG A 363 4.66 -5.51 -20.08
C ARG A 363 5.83 -5.39 -21.02
N PHE A 364 6.99 -5.01 -20.47
CA PHE A 364 8.28 -5.02 -21.15
C PHE A 364 9.16 -6.04 -20.44
N ARG A 365 9.72 -6.99 -21.16
CA ARG A 365 10.48 -8.09 -20.58
C ARG A 365 11.88 -8.17 -21.15
N GLN A 366 12.88 -8.26 -20.27
CA GLN A 366 14.29 -8.51 -20.57
C GLN A 366 14.74 -9.76 -19.79
N PRO A 367 14.76 -10.94 -20.43
CA PRO A 367 15.21 -12.16 -19.78
C PRO A 367 16.67 -12.03 -19.34
N ARG A 368 17.00 -12.55 -18.16
CA ARG A 368 18.33 -12.50 -17.51
C ARG A 368 18.73 -11.16 -16.91
N GLU A 369 17.86 -10.17 -16.92
CA GLU A 369 18.02 -8.90 -16.20
C GLU A 369 17.06 -8.84 -15.03
N SER A 370 17.29 -7.90 -14.11
CA SER A 370 16.44 -7.69 -12.94
C SER A 370 16.14 -6.19 -12.83
N PHE A 371 14.86 -5.85 -12.77
CA PHE A 371 14.38 -4.49 -12.54
C PHE A 371 14.02 -4.31 -11.07
N GLN A 372 14.99 -4.09 -10.21
CA GLN A 372 14.79 -3.92 -8.77
C GLN A 372 14.50 -2.48 -8.38
N GLY A 373 14.92 -1.54 -9.22
CA GLY A 373 14.85 -0.12 -8.94
C GLY A 373 13.45 0.48 -9.06
N THR A 374 13.35 1.71 -8.58
CA THR A 374 12.16 2.54 -8.77
C THR A 374 12.23 3.17 -10.16
N PRO A 375 11.22 2.99 -11.01
CA PRO A 375 11.19 3.65 -12.32
C PRO A 375 11.10 5.17 -12.18
N ALA A 376 11.92 5.93 -12.91
CA ALA A 376 11.71 7.36 -13.09
C ALA A 376 10.81 7.61 -14.29
N ILE A 377 9.98 8.67 -14.23
CA ILE A 377 8.98 8.93 -15.27
C ILE A 377 9.00 10.39 -15.63
N GLU A 378 9.37 10.70 -16.87
CA GLU A 378 9.37 12.08 -17.40
C GLU A 378 8.81 12.11 -18.83
N LYS A 379 7.93 13.09 -19.11
CA LYS A 379 7.40 13.37 -20.46
C LYS A 379 6.90 12.14 -21.22
N GLY A 380 6.21 11.23 -20.49
CA GLY A 380 5.64 10.02 -21.10
C GLY A 380 6.65 8.91 -21.40
N ALA A 381 7.85 8.97 -20.84
CA ALA A 381 8.86 7.95 -20.87
C ALA A 381 9.14 7.40 -19.45
N VAL A 382 9.47 6.13 -19.36
CA VAL A 382 9.88 5.43 -18.14
C VAL A 382 11.36 5.07 -18.29
N TYR A 383 12.15 5.46 -17.30
CA TYR A 383 13.57 5.16 -17.20
C TYR A 383 13.80 4.17 -16.07
N ILE A 384 14.46 3.06 -16.32
CA ILE A 384 14.66 2.05 -15.29
C ILE A 384 16.04 1.42 -15.43
N PRO A 385 16.82 1.36 -14.33
CA PRO A 385 18.10 0.67 -14.31
C PRO A 385 17.90 -0.83 -14.05
N THR A 386 18.89 -1.62 -14.45
CA THR A 386 18.94 -3.05 -14.18
C THR A 386 20.18 -3.43 -13.38
N SER A 387 20.11 -4.56 -12.71
CA SER A 387 21.25 -5.12 -11.99
C SER A 387 22.42 -5.53 -12.92
N ALA A 388 22.17 -5.65 -14.22
CA ALA A 388 23.18 -5.94 -15.23
C ALA A 388 23.97 -4.72 -15.72
N GLY A 389 23.70 -3.53 -15.16
CA GLY A 389 24.37 -2.30 -15.57
C GLY A 389 23.74 -1.58 -16.77
N ASN A 390 22.48 -1.85 -17.06
CA ASN A 390 21.78 -1.23 -18.18
C ASN A 390 20.73 -0.24 -17.69
N VAL A 391 20.53 0.85 -18.44
CA VAL A 391 19.38 1.74 -18.29
C VAL A 391 18.51 1.63 -19.54
N TYR A 392 17.22 1.42 -19.35
CA TYR A 392 16.25 1.40 -20.43
C TYR A 392 15.35 2.63 -20.38
N LYS A 393 15.12 3.25 -21.56
CA LYS A 393 14.02 4.15 -21.79
C LYS A 393 12.89 3.40 -22.49
N VAL A 394 11.71 3.43 -21.88
CA VAL A 394 10.53 2.72 -22.39
C VAL A 394 9.38 3.72 -22.48
N SER A 395 8.58 3.65 -23.53
CA SER A 395 7.37 4.49 -23.64
C SER A 395 6.36 4.15 -22.54
N ALA A 396 5.96 5.14 -21.73
CA ALA A 396 4.94 4.98 -20.68
C ALA A 396 3.58 4.57 -21.26
N SER A 397 3.28 4.90 -22.53
CA SER A 397 1.99 4.62 -23.15
C SER A 397 1.81 3.16 -23.57
N ASN A 398 2.84 2.51 -24.09
CA ASN A 398 2.73 1.21 -24.75
C ASN A 398 3.84 0.21 -24.43
N GLY A 399 4.84 0.58 -23.60
CA GLY A 399 5.93 -0.29 -23.18
C GLY A 399 6.99 -0.59 -24.25
N LYS A 400 7.02 0.15 -25.36
CA LYS A 400 8.05 -0.02 -26.38
C LYS A 400 9.36 0.61 -25.93
N PRO A 401 10.50 -0.11 -26.01
CA PRO A 401 11.80 0.47 -25.70
C PRO A 401 12.19 1.49 -26.79
N ALA A 402 12.75 2.62 -26.35
CA ALA A 402 13.29 3.65 -27.23
C ALA A 402 14.81 3.49 -27.37
N TRP A 403 15.53 3.30 -26.27
CA TRP A 403 16.96 3.09 -26.24
C TRP A 403 17.38 2.27 -25.02
N LYS A 404 18.61 1.79 -25.05
CA LYS A 404 19.33 1.10 -23.98
C LYS A 404 20.71 1.75 -23.83
N TYR A 405 21.11 2.08 -22.60
CA TYR A 405 22.46 2.48 -22.23
C TYR A 405 23.13 1.37 -21.44
N GLU A 406 24.43 1.13 -21.67
CA GLU A 406 25.23 0.12 -20.97
C GLU A 406 26.37 0.81 -20.21
N SER A 407 26.38 0.75 -18.87
CA SER A 407 27.40 1.37 -18.03
C SER A 407 28.68 0.53 -17.90
N GLY A 408 28.56 -0.77 -18.10
CA GLY A 408 29.66 -1.74 -17.88
C GLY A 408 29.82 -2.17 -16.41
N SER A 409 29.13 -1.51 -15.46
CA SER A 409 29.15 -1.80 -14.03
C SER A 409 27.74 -1.89 -13.47
N ARG A 410 27.59 -2.50 -12.29
CA ARG A 410 26.27 -2.57 -11.61
C ARG A 410 25.80 -1.17 -11.26
N LEU A 411 24.58 -0.83 -11.67
CA LEU A 411 23.96 0.48 -11.38
C LEU A 411 23.25 0.50 -10.03
N THR A 412 23.07 1.72 -9.51
CA THR A 412 22.16 2.00 -8.39
C THR A 412 20.72 1.62 -8.74
N GLN A 413 19.89 1.49 -7.70
CA GLN A 413 18.54 0.98 -7.87
C GLN A 413 17.54 1.97 -8.49
N SER A 414 17.94 3.21 -8.77
CA SER A 414 17.01 4.21 -9.31
C SER A 414 17.74 5.25 -10.16
N VAL A 415 17.01 5.81 -11.10
CA VAL A 415 17.44 6.90 -11.99
C VAL A 415 16.75 8.19 -11.53
N THR A 416 17.49 9.27 -11.54
CA THR A 416 16.95 10.63 -11.41
C THR A 416 16.94 11.26 -12.78
N VAL A 417 15.84 11.92 -13.15
CA VAL A 417 15.72 12.56 -14.46
C VAL A 417 15.44 14.05 -14.30
N LYS A 418 16.21 14.88 -14.99
CA LYS A 418 16.02 16.32 -15.02
C LYS A 418 16.56 16.90 -16.33
N GLU A 419 15.80 17.78 -16.97
CA GLU A 419 16.18 18.61 -18.13
C GLU A 419 16.87 17.85 -19.28
N GLY A 420 16.35 16.69 -19.61
CA GLY A 420 16.90 15.91 -20.73
C GLY A 420 18.10 15.06 -20.34
N ILE A 421 18.48 15.01 -19.07
CA ILE A 421 19.56 14.15 -18.55
C ILE A 421 19.01 13.16 -17.55
N ALA A 422 19.39 11.92 -17.68
CA ALA A 422 19.17 10.84 -16.72
C ALA A 422 20.47 10.58 -15.93
N TYR A 423 20.40 10.72 -14.62
CA TYR A 423 21.52 10.57 -13.69
C TYR A 423 21.45 9.21 -13.01
N VAL A 424 22.55 8.48 -13.02
CA VAL A 424 22.67 7.18 -12.36
C VAL A 424 24.08 6.95 -11.88
N GLY A 425 24.23 6.38 -10.69
CA GLY A 425 25.51 5.97 -10.14
C GLY A 425 25.77 4.49 -10.33
N ASP A 426 27.04 4.07 -10.27
CA ASP A 426 27.42 2.68 -10.38
C ASP A 426 28.31 2.21 -9.22
N SER A 427 28.54 0.89 -9.17
CA SER A 427 29.36 0.27 -8.12
C SER A 427 30.87 0.55 -8.25
N SER A 428 31.32 1.14 -9.36
CA SER A 428 32.72 1.56 -9.53
C SER A 428 32.98 2.99 -9.04
N GLY A 429 31.95 3.70 -8.56
CA GLY A 429 32.05 5.11 -8.15
C GLY A 429 31.80 6.10 -9.26
N LYS A 430 31.33 5.66 -10.43
CA LYS A 430 30.98 6.56 -11.50
C LYS A 430 29.54 7.05 -11.41
N ILE A 431 29.37 8.31 -11.75
CA ILE A 431 28.07 8.93 -11.96
C ILE A 431 27.96 9.20 -13.45
N HIS A 432 26.91 8.69 -14.07
CA HIS A 432 26.66 8.83 -15.50
C HIS A 432 25.54 9.83 -15.74
N GLY A 433 25.79 10.82 -16.59
CA GLY A 433 24.78 11.72 -17.16
C GLY A 433 24.46 11.26 -18.59
N ILE A 434 23.25 10.75 -18.78
CA ILE A 434 22.81 10.11 -20.03
C ILE A 434 21.74 11.00 -20.68
N SER A 435 21.89 11.33 -21.97
CA SER A 435 20.86 12.05 -22.72
C SER A 435 19.55 11.27 -22.72
N THR A 436 18.49 11.89 -22.24
CA THR A 436 17.16 11.26 -22.29
C THR A 436 16.61 11.14 -23.71
N GLU A 437 17.11 11.90 -24.66
CA GLU A 437 16.69 11.86 -26.06
C GLU A 437 17.39 10.69 -26.79
N THR A 438 18.71 10.63 -26.76
CA THR A 438 19.51 9.68 -27.56
C THR A 438 19.90 8.41 -26.81
N GLY A 439 19.99 8.45 -25.47
CA GLY A 439 20.53 7.37 -24.65
C GLY A 439 22.05 7.32 -24.61
N GLU A 440 22.72 8.34 -25.15
CA GLU A 440 24.18 8.42 -25.16
C GLU A 440 24.70 9.07 -23.88
N LEU A 441 25.91 8.68 -23.48
CA LEU A 441 26.63 9.30 -22.37
C LEU A 441 26.98 10.74 -22.76
N VAL A 442 26.55 11.72 -21.94
CA VAL A 442 26.85 13.13 -22.10
C VAL A 442 28.09 13.51 -21.29
N TRP A 443 28.16 13.00 -20.07
CA TRP A 443 29.28 13.20 -19.16
C TRP A 443 29.34 12.09 -18.11
N GLU A 444 30.50 11.92 -17.50
CA GLU A 444 30.72 11.07 -16.33
C GLU A 444 31.53 11.83 -15.27
N PHE A 445 31.30 11.48 -14.01
CA PHE A 445 32.07 11.99 -12.88
C PHE A 445 32.41 10.83 -11.95
N PHE A 446 33.61 10.88 -11.35
CA PHE A 446 34.09 9.83 -10.46
C PHE A 446 34.12 10.29 -9.02
N VAL A 447 33.55 9.48 -8.10
CA VAL A 447 33.62 9.63 -6.67
C VAL A 447 34.26 8.41 -6.03
N ASP A 448 34.91 8.59 -4.89
CA ASP A 448 35.55 7.47 -4.20
C ASP A 448 34.51 6.63 -3.43
N GLY A 449 34.51 5.34 -3.70
CA GLY A 449 33.57 4.35 -3.14
C GLY A 449 32.40 3.98 -4.07
N GLU A 450 31.68 2.92 -3.70
CA GLU A 450 30.50 2.45 -4.43
C GLU A 450 29.35 3.45 -4.25
N VAL A 451 28.75 3.92 -5.32
CA VAL A 451 27.51 4.70 -5.26
C VAL A 451 26.37 3.76 -4.88
N THR A 452 25.81 3.92 -3.69
CA THR A 452 24.86 2.97 -3.09
C THR A 452 23.42 3.43 -3.13
N SER A 453 23.19 4.72 -3.37
CA SER A 453 21.86 5.32 -3.40
C SER A 453 21.61 6.10 -4.69
N PRO A 454 20.35 6.38 -5.02
CA PRO A 454 20.03 7.28 -6.12
C PRO A 454 20.76 8.62 -5.99
N VAL A 455 21.31 9.11 -7.09
CA VAL A 455 21.82 10.47 -7.20
C VAL A 455 20.65 11.41 -7.09
N ILE A 456 20.72 12.41 -6.23
CA ILE A 456 19.68 13.43 -6.12
C ILE A 456 20.17 14.76 -6.68
N LEU A 457 19.25 15.51 -7.25
CA LEU A 457 19.51 16.86 -7.75
C LEU A 457 18.63 17.85 -7.00
N ALA A 458 19.25 18.68 -6.19
CA ALA A 458 18.57 19.72 -5.41
C ALA A 458 19.41 20.99 -5.42
N GLU A 459 18.78 22.17 -5.52
CA GLU A 459 19.44 23.47 -5.47
C GLU A 459 20.64 23.59 -6.45
N GLU A 460 20.47 23.08 -7.68
CA GLU A 460 21.52 23.02 -8.73
C GLU A 460 22.76 22.18 -8.33
N THR A 461 22.68 21.40 -7.29
CA THR A 461 23.76 20.55 -6.78
C THR A 461 23.38 19.08 -6.86
N LEU A 462 24.30 18.25 -7.32
CA LEU A 462 24.17 16.79 -7.27
C LEU A 462 24.66 16.33 -5.89
N PHE A 463 23.82 15.61 -5.14
CA PHE A 463 24.20 14.97 -3.91
C PHE A 463 24.27 13.45 -4.13
N VAL A 464 25.41 12.88 -3.76
CA VAL A 464 25.72 11.47 -4.02
C VAL A 464 26.27 10.84 -2.75
N THR A 465 25.73 9.70 -2.35
CA THR A 465 26.23 8.93 -1.24
C THR A 465 27.04 7.73 -1.73
N THR A 466 28.20 7.52 -1.15
CA THR A 466 29.00 6.33 -1.35
C THR A 466 29.22 5.60 -0.04
N ASN A 467 29.43 4.30 -0.12
CA ASN A 467 29.88 3.48 0.99
C ASN A 467 31.11 2.70 0.59
N ASN A 468 32.10 2.67 1.47
CA ASN A 468 33.34 1.93 1.27
C ASN A 468 33.76 1.27 2.59
N TYR A 469 33.74 -0.07 2.67
CA TYR A 469 34.14 -0.87 3.85
C TYR A 469 33.56 -0.38 5.21
N GLY A 470 32.31 0.07 5.21
CA GLY A 470 31.64 0.56 6.42
C GLY A 470 31.67 2.08 6.61
N HIS A 471 32.56 2.79 5.92
CA HIS A 471 32.60 4.26 5.91
C HIS A 471 31.63 4.80 4.85
N GLY A 472 30.93 5.87 5.18
CA GLY A 472 30.03 6.56 4.27
C GLY A 472 30.55 7.93 3.88
N ARG A 473 30.36 8.33 2.62
CA ARG A 473 30.63 9.70 2.17
C ARG A 473 29.42 10.29 1.48
N LEU A 474 29.19 11.55 1.72
CA LEU A 474 28.22 12.36 1.01
C LEU A 474 28.96 13.46 0.25
N TYR A 475 28.79 13.45 -1.06
CA TYR A 475 29.39 14.43 -1.97
C TYR A 475 28.34 15.45 -2.38
N ALA A 476 28.72 16.73 -2.41
CA ALA A 476 28.04 17.79 -3.13
C ALA A 476 28.86 18.16 -4.36
N ILE A 477 28.27 18.09 -5.53
CA ILE A 477 28.92 18.27 -6.84
C ILE A 477 28.14 19.30 -7.64
N LYS A 478 28.81 20.30 -8.19
CA LYS A 478 28.21 21.33 -9.03
C LYS A 478 28.88 21.37 -10.39
#